data_ec612c92fa5619b87e08e46b607cdf99
#
_entry.id   ec612c92fa5619b87e08e46b607cdf99
#
_cell.length_a   1.000
_cell.length_b   1.000
_cell.length_c   1.000
_cell.angle_alpha   90.00
_cell.angle_beta   90.00
_cell.angle_gamma   90.00
#
_symmetry.space_group_name_H-M   'P 1'
#
loop_
_entity.id
_entity.type
_entity.pdbx_description
1 polymer ?
#
loop_
_entity_poly.entity_id
_entity_poly.type
_entity_poly.pdbx_seq_one_letter_code
_entity_poly.pdbx_strand_id
1 'polypeptide(L)'
;MNLFYKVLDSFENKIFYPKNDIDAYVMYPKYSDVYNKLNISKFQNVLSNPFPILPIKYPIISKPIINLNGMGLGAKKIKSKKEFYRDIESTNFWSTYLEGDHYSWDIILRNGKILYYTCFFGKKWSCNYTFPRL
;
A
#
# COMPACT_ATOMS: atom_id res chain seq x y z
N MET A 1 -6.73 -11.21 -21.21
CA MET A 1 -5.81 -11.66 -20.12
C MET A 1 -4.66 -10.69 -20.05
N ASN A 2 -4.43 -10.06 -18.90
CA ASN A 2 -3.39 -9.02 -18.70
C ASN A 2 -1.99 -9.62 -18.97
N LEU A 3 -1.09 -8.85 -19.59
CA LEU A 3 0.30 -9.23 -19.87
C LEU A 3 1.03 -9.72 -18.61
N PHE A 4 0.74 -9.13 -17.46
CA PHE A 4 1.25 -9.55 -16.16
C PHE A 4 0.99 -11.04 -15.87
N TYR A 5 -0.24 -11.51 -16.06
CA TYR A 5 -0.60 -12.92 -15.84
C TYR A 5 0.01 -13.83 -16.91
N LYS A 6 0.14 -13.37 -18.17
CA LYS A 6 0.83 -14.13 -19.21
C LYS A 6 2.31 -14.38 -18.87
N VAL A 7 2.97 -13.39 -18.26
CA VAL A 7 4.36 -13.53 -17.82
C VAL A 7 4.44 -14.52 -16.65
N LEU A 8 3.51 -14.47 -15.69
CA LEU A 8 3.45 -15.44 -14.58
C LEU A 8 3.19 -16.87 -15.09
N ASP A 9 2.25 -17.04 -16.03
CA ASP A 9 1.92 -18.35 -16.59
C ASP A 9 3.05 -18.95 -17.46
N SER A 10 3.97 -18.12 -17.96
CA SER A 10 5.12 -18.58 -18.78
C SER A 10 6.22 -19.26 -17.97
N PHE A 11 6.16 -19.20 -16.64
CA PHE A 11 7.07 -19.97 -15.78
C PHE A 11 6.59 -21.43 -15.74
N GLU A 12 7.22 -22.31 -16.49
CA GLU A 12 6.88 -23.74 -16.69
C GLU A 12 6.82 -24.60 -15.41
N ASN A 13 7.34 -24.13 -14.33
CA ASN A 13 7.15 -24.76 -13.03
C ASN A 13 5.88 -24.21 -12.41
N LYS A 14 4.96 -25.07 -12.06
CA LYS A 14 3.70 -24.79 -11.34
C LYS A 14 3.95 -23.97 -10.07
N ILE A 15 4.31 -22.70 -10.25
CA ILE A 15 4.41 -21.76 -9.16
C ILE A 15 2.98 -21.44 -8.79
N PHE A 16 2.57 -21.93 -7.65
CA PHE A 16 1.29 -21.56 -7.07
C PHE A 16 1.42 -20.12 -6.60
N TYR A 17 0.73 -19.20 -7.24
CA TYR A 17 0.68 -17.80 -6.84
C TYR A 17 -0.71 -17.44 -6.31
N PRO A 18 -0.79 -16.61 -5.28
CA PRO A 18 -2.05 -16.18 -4.72
C PRO A 18 -2.82 -15.30 -5.71
N LYS A 19 -4.14 -15.41 -5.71
CA LYS A 19 -5.00 -14.64 -6.62
C LYS A 19 -5.20 -13.20 -6.15
N ASN A 20 -5.01 -12.95 -4.88
CA ASN A 20 -5.19 -11.64 -4.23
C ASN A 20 -4.35 -11.56 -2.95
N ASP A 21 -4.34 -10.39 -2.32
CA ASP A 21 -3.56 -10.13 -1.11
C ASP A 21 -4.03 -10.96 0.09
N ILE A 22 -5.31 -11.30 0.19
CA ILE A 22 -5.84 -12.13 1.28
C ILE A 22 -5.28 -13.55 1.17
N ASP A 23 -5.34 -14.14 -0.03
CA ASP A 23 -4.77 -15.46 -0.30
C ASP A 23 -3.26 -15.47 0.00
N ALA A 24 -2.53 -14.42 -0.44
CA ALA A 24 -1.11 -14.29 -0.21
C ALA A 24 -0.77 -14.21 1.28
N TYR A 25 -1.53 -13.42 2.03
CA TYR A 25 -1.34 -13.24 3.47
C TYR A 25 -1.51 -14.55 4.24
N VAL A 26 -2.53 -15.36 3.87
CA VAL A 26 -2.83 -16.64 4.51
C VAL A 26 -1.83 -17.72 4.10
N MET A 27 -1.49 -17.79 2.81
CA MET A 27 -0.63 -18.86 2.26
C MET A 27 0.85 -18.69 2.62
N TYR A 28 1.29 -17.46 2.80
CA TYR A 28 2.69 -17.13 3.04
C TYR A 28 2.89 -16.30 4.30
N PRO A 29 2.51 -16.80 5.49
CA PRO A 29 2.54 -16.04 6.75
C PRO A 29 3.95 -15.54 7.10
N LYS A 30 5.00 -16.24 6.65
CA LYS A 30 6.40 -15.82 6.81
C LYS A 30 6.69 -14.46 6.18
N TYR A 31 5.93 -14.06 5.17
CA TYR A 31 6.10 -12.81 4.44
C TYR A 31 4.99 -11.79 4.70
N SER A 32 4.14 -12.03 5.72
CA SER A 32 3.00 -11.17 6.04
C SER A 32 3.41 -9.74 6.41
N ASP A 33 4.64 -9.52 6.84
CA ASP A 33 5.17 -8.19 7.18
C ASP A 33 5.15 -7.19 6.02
N VAL A 34 5.13 -7.67 4.76
CA VAL A 34 4.99 -6.78 3.59
C VAL A 34 3.63 -6.08 3.53
N TYR A 35 2.64 -6.56 4.28
CA TYR A 35 1.33 -5.93 4.40
C TYR A 35 1.23 -4.96 5.58
N ASN A 36 2.23 -4.92 6.46
CA ASN A 36 2.30 -3.98 7.56
C ASN A 36 2.79 -2.61 7.07
N LYS A 37 1.84 -1.74 6.75
CA LYS A 37 2.12 -0.42 6.17
C LYS A 37 2.86 0.54 7.10
N LEU A 38 2.73 0.34 8.43
CA LEU A 38 3.51 1.11 9.40
C LEU A 38 5.00 0.74 9.31
N ASN A 39 5.32 -0.56 9.24
CA ASN A 39 6.70 -1.02 9.08
C ASN A 39 7.29 -0.55 7.76
N ILE A 40 6.54 -0.68 6.66
CA ILE A 40 6.96 -0.18 5.34
C ILE A 40 7.28 1.32 5.39
N SER A 41 6.41 2.13 6.01
CA SER A 41 6.64 3.57 6.15
C SER A 41 7.92 3.88 6.91
N LYS A 42 8.22 3.12 7.97
CA LYS A 42 9.47 3.25 8.74
C LYS A 42 10.70 2.87 7.93
N PHE A 43 10.64 1.76 7.17
CA PHE A 43 11.73 1.36 6.26
C PHE A 43 12.02 2.40 5.17
N GLN A 44 11.00 3.13 4.75
CA GLN A 44 11.12 4.22 3.78
C GLN A 44 11.53 5.56 4.41
N ASN A 45 11.85 5.59 5.71
CA ASN A 45 12.15 6.80 6.48
C ASN A 45 11.03 7.86 6.43
N VAL A 46 9.78 7.44 6.24
CA VAL A 46 8.63 8.32 6.34
C VAL A 46 8.22 8.43 7.79
N LEU A 47 8.19 9.65 8.33
CA LEU A 47 7.75 9.88 9.70
C LEU A 47 6.33 9.35 9.89
N SER A 48 6.20 8.36 10.77
CA SER A 48 4.96 7.62 10.98
C SER A 48 4.91 7.03 12.39
N ASN A 49 3.71 7.01 12.97
CA ASN A 49 3.47 6.38 14.28
C ASN A 49 2.07 5.80 14.36
N PRO A 50 1.85 4.76 15.20
CA PRO A 50 0.52 4.23 15.46
C PRO A 50 -0.30 5.22 16.33
N PHE A 51 -1.64 5.06 16.31
CA PHE A 51 -2.48 5.67 17.34
C PHE A 51 -2.10 5.10 18.73
N PRO A 52 -2.09 5.90 19.82
CA PRO A 52 -2.53 7.30 19.92
C PRO A 52 -1.41 8.36 19.84
N ILE A 53 -0.23 8.00 19.34
CA ILE A 53 0.90 8.94 19.25
C ILE A 53 0.53 10.11 18.35
N LEU A 54 0.60 11.33 18.86
CA LEU A 54 0.23 12.52 18.12
C LEU A 54 1.29 12.93 17.10
N PRO A 55 0.87 13.39 15.91
CA PRO A 55 1.78 13.99 14.94
C PRO A 55 2.22 15.38 15.39
N ILE A 56 3.45 15.75 15.02
CA ILE A 56 4.02 17.07 15.30
C ILE A 56 3.44 18.13 14.35
N LYS A 57 3.15 17.73 13.11
CA LYS A 57 2.64 18.62 12.05
C LYS A 57 1.45 18.00 11.32
N TYR A 58 0.61 18.85 10.77
CA TYR A 58 -0.50 18.49 9.89
C TYR A 58 -0.30 19.18 8.52
N PRO A 59 -0.87 18.68 7.42
CA PRO A 59 -1.72 17.47 7.36
C PRO A 59 -0.92 16.16 7.43
N ILE A 60 -1.60 15.11 7.85
CA ILE A 60 -1.12 13.73 7.82
C ILE A 60 -2.08 12.86 7.02
N ILE A 61 -1.65 11.65 6.68
CA ILE A 61 -2.51 10.60 6.16
C ILE A 61 -2.66 9.50 7.21
N SER A 62 -3.91 9.19 7.59
CA SER A 62 -4.25 8.03 8.41
C SER A 62 -4.56 6.85 7.51
N LYS A 63 -4.07 5.66 7.86
CA LYS A 63 -4.27 4.41 7.11
C LYS A 63 -4.38 3.24 8.08
N PRO A 64 -5.12 2.17 7.72
CA PRO A 64 -5.03 0.90 8.44
C PRO A 64 -3.59 0.37 8.40
N ILE A 65 -3.13 -0.20 9.52
CA ILE A 65 -1.79 -0.83 9.60
C ILE A 65 -1.71 -1.98 8.61
N ILE A 66 -2.75 -2.82 8.55
CA ILE A 66 -2.88 -3.90 7.57
C ILE A 66 -4.12 -3.62 6.70
N ASN A 67 -3.93 -3.66 5.40
CA ASN A 67 -5.03 -3.52 4.44
C ASN A 67 -4.81 -4.49 3.29
N LEU A 68 -5.57 -5.59 3.29
CA LEU A 68 -5.51 -6.64 2.28
C LEU A 68 -6.44 -6.40 1.09
N ASN A 69 -7.29 -5.38 1.16
CA ASN A 69 -8.21 -5.02 0.08
C ASN A 69 -7.63 -4.00 -0.91
N GLY A 70 -6.43 -3.49 -0.63
CA GLY A 70 -5.77 -2.50 -1.49
C GLY A 70 -6.51 -1.17 -1.62
N MET A 71 -6.32 -0.48 -2.74
CA MET A 71 -7.05 0.70 -3.22
C MET A 71 -7.17 1.87 -2.23
N GLY A 72 -6.30 1.94 -1.21
CA GLY A 72 -6.33 3.01 -0.21
C GLY A 72 -7.56 3.01 0.69
N LEU A 73 -8.29 1.88 0.78
CA LEU A 73 -9.45 1.76 1.66
C LEU A 73 -9.07 2.09 3.11
N GLY A 74 -9.89 2.92 3.76
CA GLY A 74 -9.66 3.40 5.12
C GLY A 74 -8.59 4.49 5.24
N ALA A 75 -8.00 4.97 4.13
CA ALA A 75 -7.08 6.10 4.16
C ALA A 75 -7.83 7.42 4.24
N LYS A 76 -7.40 8.30 5.17
CA LYS A 76 -8.01 9.63 5.39
C LYS A 76 -6.93 10.69 5.54
N LYS A 77 -7.09 11.83 4.88
CA LYS A 77 -6.28 13.03 5.14
C LYS A 77 -6.80 13.73 6.39
N ILE A 78 -5.96 13.85 7.41
CA ILE A 78 -6.25 14.50 8.69
C ILE A 78 -5.54 15.85 8.72
N LYS A 79 -6.29 16.92 8.88
CA LYS A 79 -5.80 18.30 8.75
C LYS A 79 -5.52 18.98 10.09
N SER A 80 -6.00 18.42 11.19
CA SER A 80 -5.89 19.02 12.51
C SER A 80 -5.90 18.00 13.64
N LYS A 81 -5.46 18.42 14.83
CA LYS A 81 -5.53 17.62 16.05
C LYS A 81 -6.97 17.22 16.42
N LYS A 82 -7.95 18.10 16.15
CA LYS A 82 -9.37 17.81 16.37
C LYS A 82 -9.86 16.68 15.47
N GLU A 83 -9.50 16.72 14.19
CA GLU A 83 -9.81 15.65 13.24
C GLU A 83 -9.09 14.34 13.62
N PHE A 84 -7.86 14.42 14.12
CA PHE A 84 -7.11 13.26 14.58
C PHE A 84 -7.89 12.43 15.61
N TYR A 85 -8.40 13.07 16.66
CA TYR A 85 -9.16 12.37 17.70
C TYR A 85 -10.55 11.91 17.26
N ARG A 86 -11.14 12.57 16.27
CA ARG A 86 -12.47 12.21 15.76
C ARG A 86 -12.42 11.06 14.75
N ASP A 87 -11.41 11.04 13.88
CA ASP A 87 -11.44 10.29 12.63
C ASP A 87 -10.43 9.14 12.57
N ILE A 88 -9.44 9.09 13.48
CA ILE A 88 -8.46 8.00 13.48
C ILE A 88 -8.96 6.83 14.30
N GLU A 89 -8.79 5.63 13.78
CA GLU A 89 -9.16 4.40 14.43
C GLU A 89 -7.94 3.78 15.15
N SER A 90 -8.17 2.99 16.20
CA SER A 90 -7.09 2.35 17.00
C SER A 90 -6.23 1.37 16.18
N THR A 91 -6.77 0.83 15.09
CA THR A 91 -6.08 -0.06 14.16
C THR A 91 -5.28 0.67 13.08
N ASN A 92 -5.34 2.02 13.10
CA ASN A 92 -4.66 2.87 12.13
C ASN A 92 -3.31 3.36 12.65
N PHE A 93 -2.49 3.75 11.72
CA PHE A 93 -1.31 4.58 11.94
C PHE A 93 -1.43 5.85 11.09
N TRP A 94 -0.64 6.84 11.44
CA TRP A 94 -0.48 8.02 10.60
C TRP A 94 0.93 8.10 10.03
N SER A 95 1.03 8.73 8.87
CA SER A 95 2.30 9.12 8.25
C SER A 95 2.21 10.54 7.72
N THR A 96 3.36 11.16 7.51
CA THR A 96 3.43 12.47 6.84
C THR A 96 2.64 12.43 5.53
N TYR A 97 1.82 13.46 5.32
CA TYR A 97 1.14 13.64 4.03
C TYR A 97 2.14 14.14 3.00
N LEU A 98 2.40 13.32 1.99
CA LEU A 98 3.28 13.68 0.89
C LEU A 98 2.46 14.32 -0.22
N GLU A 99 2.91 15.47 -0.70
CA GLU A 99 2.34 16.15 -1.87
C GLU A 99 3.18 15.81 -3.10
N GLY A 100 2.54 15.74 -4.26
CA GLY A 100 3.19 15.45 -5.52
C GLY A 100 2.39 14.50 -6.40
N ASP A 101 3.00 14.10 -7.48
CA ASP A 101 2.46 13.11 -8.41
C ASP A 101 2.54 11.71 -7.80
N HIS A 102 1.55 10.89 -8.13
CA HIS A 102 1.46 9.53 -7.64
C HIS A 102 1.73 8.54 -8.78
N TYR A 103 2.75 7.70 -8.59
CA TYR A 103 3.07 6.60 -9.49
C TYR A 103 2.94 5.28 -8.75
N SER A 104 2.38 4.26 -9.41
CA SER A 104 2.38 2.89 -8.95
C SER A 104 3.22 2.03 -9.87
N TRP A 105 4.05 1.18 -9.31
CA TRP A 105 4.90 0.24 -10.04
C TRP A 105 4.49 -1.18 -9.69
N ASP A 106 4.12 -1.95 -10.71
CA ASP A 106 3.96 -3.40 -10.58
C ASP A 106 5.23 -4.07 -11.08
N ILE A 107 5.85 -4.90 -10.25
CA ILE A 107 7.17 -5.47 -10.51
C ILE A 107 7.12 -6.97 -10.27
N ILE A 108 7.65 -7.76 -11.21
CA ILE A 108 7.93 -9.20 -11.03
C ILE A 108 9.43 -9.36 -10.83
N LEU A 109 9.79 -9.98 -9.70
CA LEU A 109 11.18 -10.25 -9.32
C LEU A 109 11.43 -11.77 -9.24
N ARG A 110 12.60 -12.20 -9.71
CA ARG A 110 13.12 -13.56 -9.48
C ARG A 110 14.60 -13.49 -9.12
N ASN A 111 14.97 -14.05 -7.97
CA ASN A 111 16.35 -14.06 -7.48
C ASN A 111 17.01 -12.66 -7.49
N GLY A 112 16.27 -11.65 -7.03
CA GLY A 112 16.74 -10.26 -6.99
C GLY A 112 16.80 -9.55 -8.34
N LYS A 113 16.45 -10.20 -9.45
CA LYS A 113 16.41 -9.60 -10.78
C LYS A 113 15.00 -9.22 -11.18
N ILE A 114 14.84 -8.00 -11.72
CA ILE A 114 13.56 -7.57 -12.30
C ILE A 114 13.35 -8.30 -13.62
N LEU A 115 12.26 -9.06 -13.71
CA LEU A 115 11.85 -9.75 -14.94
C LEU A 115 10.83 -8.94 -15.74
N TYR A 116 9.98 -8.20 -15.05
CA TYR A 116 8.96 -7.37 -15.64
C TYR A 116 8.64 -6.20 -14.72
N TYR A 117 8.32 -5.07 -15.31
CA TYR A 117 7.75 -3.94 -14.56
C TYR A 117 6.79 -3.15 -15.44
N THR A 118 5.83 -2.50 -14.79
CA THR A 118 4.97 -1.50 -15.42
C THR A 118 4.73 -0.36 -14.44
N CYS A 119 4.52 0.84 -14.98
CA CYS A 119 4.29 2.04 -14.19
C CYS A 119 2.95 2.67 -14.57
N PHE A 120 2.18 3.02 -13.57
CA PHE A 120 0.90 3.70 -13.73
C PHE A 120 0.96 5.08 -13.10
N PHE A 121 0.48 6.06 -13.80
CA PHE A 121 0.27 7.40 -13.26
C PHE A 121 -1.11 7.48 -12.61
N GLY A 122 -1.16 7.79 -11.32
CA GLY A 122 -2.38 7.98 -10.56
C GLY A 122 -2.96 9.37 -10.78
N LYS A 123 -4.13 9.46 -11.42
CA LYS A 123 -4.87 10.71 -11.48
C LYS A 123 -5.56 10.98 -10.14
N LYS A 124 -5.36 12.16 -9.62
CA LYS A 124 -6.02 12.62 -8.40
C LYS A 124 -7.47 12.99 -8.72
N TRP A 125 -8.41 12.15 -8.28
CA TRP A 125 -9.84 12.48 -8.30
C TRP A 125 -10.30 12.70 -6.86
N SER A 126 -10.55 13.93 -6.49
CA SER A 126 -10.90 14.32 -5.11
C SER A 126 -9.89 13.84 -4.05
N CYS A 127 -10.27 13.03 -3.09
CA CYS A 127 -9.39 12.52 -2.02
C CYS A 127 -8.78 11.14 -2.32
N ASN A 128 -9.16 10.47 -3.41
CA ASN A 128 -8.72 9.11 -3.74
C ASN A 128 -8.00 9.11 -5.09
N TYR A 129 -6.92 8.34 -5.17
CA TYR A 129 -6.26 8.06 -6.44
C TYR A 129 -6.99 6.90 -7.11
N THR A 130 -7.36 7.06 -8.38
CA THR A 130 -7.84 5.98 -9.23
C THR A 130 -6.82 5.70 -10.31
N PHE A 131 -6.50 4.43 -10.50
CA PHE A 131 -5.70 3.98 -11.63
C PHE A 131 -6.65 3.49 -12.73
N PRO A 132 -6.38 3.79 -14.00
CA PRO A 132 -7.17 3.20 -15.07
C PRO A 132 -7.07 1.68 -14.96
N ARG A 133 -8.21 1.00 -14.93
CA ARG A 133 -8.26 -0.45 -15.10
C ARG A 133 -7.96 -0.73 -16.57
N LEU A 134 -6.87 -1.45 -16.82
CA LEU A 134 -6.56 -1.98 -18.14
C LEU A 134 -7.46 -3.18 -18.45
#